data_9de5a37b77756a99d9089eb1f07d57a9
#
_entry.id   9de5a37b77756a99d9089eb1f07d57a9
#
_cell.length_a   1.000
_cell.length_b   1.000
_cell.length_c   1.000
_cell.angle_alpha   90.00
_cell.angle_beta   90.00
_cell.angle_gamma   90.00
#
_symmetry.space_group_name_H-M   'P 1'
#
loop_
_entity.id
_entity.type
_entity.pdbx_description
1 polymer ?
#
loop_
_entity_poly.entity_id
_entity_poly.type
_entity_poly.pdbx_seq_one_letter_code
_entity_poly.pdbx_strand_id
1 'polypeptide(L)'
;MERLVSIIVPVYKVENVVQRCIKSITAQTYTNIEIIIVDDGSPDGSGAICDSLAQDDSRIKVFHLKNGGVSYARNFGIQKAAGDLLAFVDADDLIMPTYIATLVEMTEKYNADISCCAFRRIFNDADIPVYTSNAQTGEKCLSGRDACFELFGSRCTQMVSPWCKLIKKPLVLDNMFPVGRIHEDSAVTFKWFYNSKTVCICDSELYLYYQNPNGIMKSVEDTKNEDRRWAHTLQAEFFDKCGEKALAKLAWRKTLLSLYVDSINHDGRCDDDLAECLKSDKFRKHIFAMDRLKYSSYLLCPKLYKSCRSLLKNTLLR
;
A
#
# COMPACT_ATOMS: atom_id res chain seq x y z
N MET A 1 -4.96 11.13 -28.50
CA MET A 1 -4.93 9.64 -28.47
C MET A 1 -5.18 9.22 -27.03
N GLU A 2 -6.09 8.27 -26.81
CA GLU A 2 -6.29 7.69 -25.48
C GLU A 2 -5.00 7.05 -24.97
N ARG A 3 -4.66 7.27 -23.71
CA ARG A 3 -3.45 6.74 -23.10
C ARG A 3 -3.59 5.25 -22.79
N LEU A 4 -2.62 4.44 -23.14
CA LEU A 4 -2.59 3.04 -22.74
C LEU A 4 -2.30 2.93 -21.23
N VAL A 5 -3.16 2.19 -20.53
CA VAL A 5 -2.98 1.86 -19.12
C VAL A 5 -2.58 0.40 -18.98
N SER A 6 -1.45 0.14 -18.34
CA SER A 6 -1.04 -1.22 -17.99
C SER A 6 -1.50 -1.54 -16.56
N ILE A 7 -2.35 -2.55 -16.43
CA ILE A 7 -2.84 -3.04 -15.15
C ILE A 7 -2.05 -4.28 -14.77
N ILE A 8 -1.29 -4.20 -13.68
CA ILE A 8 -0.40 -5.27 -13.20
C ILE A 8 -1.08 -6.03 -12.08
N VAL A 9 -1.23 -7.34 -12.25
CA VAL A 9 -1.91 -8.24 -11.32
C VAL A 9 -0.95 -9.35 -10.89
N PRO A 10 -0.33 -9.26 -9.70
CA PRO A 10 0.45 -10.36 -9.14
C PRO A 10 -0.48 -11.46 -8.64
N VAL A 11 -0.21 -12.71 -9.02
CA VAL A 11 -1.05 -13.87 -8.70
C VAL A 11 -0.24 -14.91 -7.93
N TYR A 12 -0.71 -15.35 -6.77
CA TYR A 12 -0.15 -16.48 -6.03
C TYR A 12 -1.17 -17.10 -5.09
N LYS A 13 -1.55 -18.36 -5.32
CA LYS A 13 -2.49 -19.16 -4.48
C LYS A 13 -3.85 -18.47 -4.29
N VAL A 14 -4.51 -18.11 -5.36
CA VAL A 14 -5.78 -17.38 -5.37
C VAL A 14 -6.83 -18.00 -6.30
N GLU A 15 -6.78 -19.31 -6.56
CA GLU A 15 -7.64 -20.03 -7.51
C GLU A 15 -9.14 -19.77 -7.30
N ASN A 16 -9.57 -19.57 -6.04
CA ASN A 16 -10.97 -19.34 -5.71
C ASN A 16 -11.48 -17.92 -5.99
N VAL A 17 -10.58 -16.97 -6.24
CA VAL A 17 -10.94 -15.54 -6.33
C VAL A 17 -10.38 -14.82 -7.56
N VAL A 18 -9.30 -15.33 -8.17
CA VAL A 18 -8.62 -14.68 -9.30
C VAL A 18 -9.55 -14.44 -10.49
N GLN A 19 -10.47 -15.37 -10.79
CA GLN A 19 -11.41 -15.22 -11.90
C GLN A 19 -12.30 -13.98 -11.74
N ARG A 20 -12.85 -13.74 -10.54
CA ARG A 20 -13.69 -12.56 -10.29
C ARG A 20 -12.90 -11.25 -10.34
N CYS A 21 -11.64 -11.26 -9.86
CA CYS A 21 -10.74 -10.13 -9.96
C CYS A 21 -10.53 -9.75 -11.43
N ILE A 22 -10.05 -10.68 -12.27
CA ILE A 22 -9.79 -10.42 -13.68
C ILE A 22 -11.06 -10.01 -14.42
N LYS A 23 -12.22 -10.61 -14.14
CA LYS A 23 -13.51 -10.17 -14.71
C LYS A 23 -13.85 -8.71 -14.35
N SER A 24 -13.52 -8.25 -13.15
CA SER A 24 -13.72 -6.84 -12.78
C SER A 24 -12.82 -5.89 -13.58
N ILE A 25 -11.63 -6.37 -13.95
CA ILE A 25 -10.66 -5.61 -14.76
C ILE A 25 -11.08 -5.60 -16.24
N THR A 26 -11.50 -6.73 -16.79
CA THR A 26 -11.95 -6.80 -18.20
C THR A 26 -13.24 -6.03 -18.45
N ALA A 27 -14.06 -5.82 -17.39
CA ALA A 27 -15.31 -5.04 -17.44
C ALA A 27 -15.11 -3.52 -17.27
N GLN A 28 -13.88 -3.01 -17.29
CA GLN A 28 -13.63 -1.57 -17.19
C GLN A 28 -14.22 -0.81 -18.37
N THR A 29 -14.83 0.35 -18.07
CA THR A 29 -15.41 1.24 -19.11
C THR A 29 -14.34 1.93 -19.96
N TYR A 30 -13.14 2.09 -19.44
CA TYR A 30 -11.97 2.54 -20.21
C TYR A 30 -11.36 1.34 -20.92
N THR A 31 -11.37 1.35 -22.24
CA THR A 31 -11.05 0.17 -23.06
C THR A 31 -9.58 0.06 -23.47
N ASN A 32 -8.84 1.19 -23.52
CA ASN A 32 -7.43 1.20 -23.89
C ASN A 32 -6.51 0.74 -22.74
N ILE A 33 -6.66 -0.52 -22.36
CA ILE A 33 -5.91 -1.17 -21.29
C ILE A 33 -5.18 -2.41 -21.80
N GLU A 34 -4.06 -2.74 -21.18
CA GLU A 34 -3.48 -4.08 -21.19
C GLU A 34 -3.47 -4.62 -19.76
N ILE A 35 -3.68 -5.91 -19.61
CA ILE A 35 -3.74 -6.61 -18.33
C ILE A 35 -2.56 -7.57 -18.26
N ILE A 36 -1.63 -7.28 -17.37
CA ILE A 36 -0.39 -8.06 -17.19
C ILE A 36 -0.55 -8.88 -15.92
N ILE A 37 -0.91 -10.15 -16.10
CA ILE A 37 -1.01 -11.12 -15.02
C ILE A 37 0.35 -11.77 -14.85
N VAL A 38 0.86 -11.73 -13.62
CA VAL A 38 2.13 -12.36 -13.27
C VAL A 38 1.88 -13.43 -12.22
N ASP A 39 1.79 -14.67 -12.65
CA ASP A 39 1.69 -15.83 -11.77
C ASP A 39 3.07 -16.13 -11.17
N ASP A 40 3.20 -15.90 -9.89
CA ASP A 40 4.43 -16.09 -9.11
C ASP A 40 4.64 -17.57 -8.69
N GLY A 41 4.44 -18.48 -9.63
CA GLY A 41 4.63 -19.91 -9.42
C GLY A 41 3.57 -20.52 -8.50
N SER A 42 2.30 -20.24 -8.72
CA SER A 42 1.18 -20.78 -7.96
C SER A 42 1.15 -22.32 -8.05
N PRO A 43 1.10 -23.02 -6.91
CA PRO A 43 1.00 -24.49 -6.90
C PRO A 43 -0.44 -25.01 -7.05
N ASP A 44 -1.43 -24.11 -7.04
CA ASP A 44 -2.86 -24.37 -7.20
C ASP A 44 -3.35 -24.08 -8.64
N GLY A 45 -4.65 -24.07 -8.87
CA GLY A 45 -5.26 -23.82 -10.18
C GLY A 45 -5.17 -22.37 -10.69
N SER A 46 -4.55 -21.44 -9.95
CA SER A 46 -4.54 -20.00 -10.29
C SER A 46 -3.97 -19.74 -11.70
N GLY A 47 -2.83 -20.34 -12.03
CA GLY A 47 -2.18 -20.16 -13.34
C GLY A 47 -3.06 -20.63 -14.50
N ALA A 48 -3.64 -21.83 -14.41
CA ALA A 48 -4.51 -22.38 -15.44
C ALA A 48 -5.79 -21.54 -15.65
N ILE A 49 -6.34 -20.97 -14.58
CA ILE A 49 -7.48 -20.04 -14.67
C ILE A 49 -7.07 -18.78 -15.43
N CYS A 50 -5.91 -18.21 -15.14
CA CYS A 50 -5.40 -17.03 -15.84
C CYS A 50 -5.19 -17.29 -17.33
N ASP A 51 -4.63 -18.45 -17.70
CA ASP A 51 -4.45 -18.85 -19.09
C ASP A 51 -5.77 -18.98 -19.84
N SER A 52 -6.79 -19.56 -19.19
CA SER A 52 -8.13 -19.67 -19.77
C SER A 52 -8.74 -18.29 -20.04
N LEU A 53 -8.61 -17.35 -19.08
CA LEU A 53 -9.12 -15.99 -19.26
C LEU A 53 -8.38 -15.21 -20.36
N ALA A 54 -7.10 -15.48 -20.59
CA ALA A 54 -6.32 -14.88 -21.66
C ALA A 54 -6.73 -15.36 -23.06
N GLN A 55 -7.36 -16.53 -23.18
CA GLN A 55 -7.93 -17.01 -24.44
C GLN A 55 -9.19 -16.22 -24.83
N ASP A 56 -9.92 -15.71 -23.85
CA ASP A 56 -11.19 -14.99 -24.05
C ASP A 56 -11.00 -13.48 -24.28
N ASP A 57 -9.88 -12.88 -23.83
CA ASP A 57 -9.62 -11.44 -23.94
C ASP A 57 -8.16 -11.15 -24.35
N SER A 58 -7.98 -10.65 -25.56
CA SER A 58 -6.66 -10.37 -26.16
C SER A 58 -5.86 -9.27 -25.43
N ARG A 59 -6.48 -8.51 -24.53
CA ARG A 59 -5.81 -7.52 -23.69
C ARG A 59 -5.02 -8.15 -22.56
N ILE A 60 -5.30 -9.43 -22.22
CA ILE A 60 -4.64 -10.18 -21.15
C ILE A 60 -3.35 -10.83 -21.65
N LYS A 61 -2.28 -10.60 -20.90
CA LYS A 61 -0.98 -11.26 -21.08
C LYS A 61 -0.62 -11.96 -19.76
N VAL A 62 -0.41 -13.28 -19.82
CA VAL A 62 -0.04 -14.10 -18.66
C VAL A 62 1.44 -14.44 -18.71
N PHE A 63 2.11 -14.32 -17.58
CA PHE A 63 3.50 -14.71 -17.40
C PHE A 63 3.62 -15.59 -16.17
N HIS A 64 4.18 -16.80 -16.34
CA HIS A 64 4.45 -17.73 -15.25
C HIS A 64 5.91 -17.62 -14.83
N LEU A 65 6.13 -17.35 -13.54
CA LEU A 65 7.46 -17.23 -12.98
C LEU A 65 7.72 -18.33 -11.95
N LYS A 66 8.99 -18.51 -11.59
CA LYS A 66 9.33 -19.21 -10.36
C LYS A 66 9.05 -18.30 -9.19
N ASN A 67 8.42 -18.82 -8.13
CA ASN A 67 8.06 -18.02 -6.96
C ASN A 67 9.25 -17.18 -6.44
N GLY A 68 9.05 -15.88 -6.40
CA GLY A 68 10.01 -14.86 -5.97
C GLY A 68 9.39 -13.78 -5.08
N GLY A 69 8.10 -13.91 -4.77
CA GLY A 69 7.33 -12.99 -3.93
C GLY A 69 6.69 -11.84 -4.71
N VAL A 70 5.73 -11.16 -4.07
CA VAL A 70 4.89 -10.12 -4.68
C VAL A 70 5.69 -8.97 -5.31
N SER A 71 6.79 -8.56 -4.67
CA SER A 71 7.71 -7.53 -5.22
C SER A 71 8.32 -7.96 -6.54
N TYR A 72 8.76 -9.22 -6.62
CA TYR A 72 9.34 -9.77 -7.84
C TYR A 72 8.31 -9.81 -8.97
N ALA A 73 7.11 -10.30 -8.69
CA ALA A 73 6.02 -10.35 -9.65
C ALA A 73 5.61 -8.94 -10.14
N ARG A 74 5.42 -7.97 -9.21
CA ARG A 74 5.10 -6.59 -9.60
C ARG A 74 6.21 -5.97 -10.44
N ASN A 75 7.47 -6.14 -10.05
CA ASN A 75 8.63 -5.60 -10.80
C ASN A 75 8.71 -6.19 -12.21
N PHE A 76 8.46 -7.49 -12.36
CA PHE A 76 8.40 -8.13 -13.67
C PHE A 76 7.27 -7.52 -14.52
N GLY A 77 6.07 -7.36 -13.94
CA GLY A 77 4.93 -6.74 -14.61
C GLY A 77 5.23 -5.30 -15.07
N ILE A 78 5.90 -4.49 -14.22
CA ILE A 78 6.34 -3.12 -14.56
C ILE A 78 7.27 -3.12 -15.79
N GLN A 79 8.20 -4.07 -15.87
CA GLN A 79 9.13 -4.18 -17.01
C GLN A 79 8.41 -4.60 -18.30
N LYS A 80 7.32 -5.39 -18.21
CA LYS A 80 6.54 -5.83 -19.36
C LYS A 80 5.47 -4.83 -19.81
N ALA A 81 5.15 -3.85 -18.97
CA ALA A 81 4.16 -2.83 -19.26
C ALA A 81 4.55 -1.99 -20.48
N ALA A 82 3.66 -1.87 -21.46
CA ALA A 82 3.82 -1.01 -22.63
C ALA A 82 3.20 0.37 -22.43
N GLY A 83 2.23 0.51 -21.51
CA GLY A 83 1.55 1.77 -21.22
C GLY A 83 2.42 2.78 -20.48
N ASP A 84 2.10 4.05 -20.65
CA ASP A 84 2.72 5.17 -19.93
C ASP A 84 2.16 5.35 -18.52
N LEU A 85 1.00 4.75 -18.26
CA LEU A 85 0.29 4.79 -16.98
C LEU A 85 0.19 3.37 -16.44
N LEU A 86 0.50 3.23 -15.14
CA LEU A 86 0.46 1.96 -14.42
C LEU A 86 -0.63 1.97 -13.35
N ALA A 87 -1.37 0.87 -13.24
CA ALA A 87 -2.24 0.55 -12.12
C ALA A 87 -1.87 -0.82 -11.56
N PHE A 88 -2.04 -1.01 -10.25
CA PHE A 88 -1.84 -2.29 -9.58
C PHE A 88 -3.18 -2.76 -9.02
N VAL A 89 -3.47 -4.04 -9.18
CA VAL A 89 -4.66 -4.69 -8.58
C VAL A 89 -4.22 -6.00 -7.97
N ASP A 90 -4.48 -6.19 -6.68
CA ASP A 90 -4.19 -7.46 -6.02
C ASP A 90 -5.24 -8.50 -6.44
N ALA A 91 -4.80 -9.74 -6.66
CA ALA A 91 -5.60 -10.77 -7.34
C ALA A 91 -6.79 -11.30 -6.53
N ASP A 92 -6.91 -10.93 -5.26
CA ASP A 92 -8.07 -11.23 -4.40
C ASP A 92 -9.07 -10.08 -4.29
N ASP A 93 -8.75 -8.90 -4.86
CA ASP A 93 -9.57 -7.69 -4.83
C ASP A 93 -10.42 -7.51 -6.09
N LEU A 94 -11.28 -6.48 -6.07
CA LEU A 94 -12.13 -6.09 -7.19
C LEU A 94 -12.01 -4.59 -7.45
N ILE A 95 -12.30 -4.18 -8.69
CA ILE A 95 -12.40 -2.76 -9.05
C ILE A 95 -13.76 -2.44 -9.66
N MET A 96 -14.28 -1.26 -9.35
CA MET A 96 -15.54 -0.78 -9.92
C MET A 96 -15.38 -0.49 -11.41
N PRO A 97 -16.43 -0.64 -12.23
CA PRO A 97 -16.34 -0.50 -13.69
C PRO A 97 -15.72 0.81 -14.20
N THR A 98 -15.83 1.88 -13.44
CA THR A 98 -15.27 3.20 -13.79
C THR A 98 -13.92 3.51 -13.16
N TYR A 99 -13.29 2.56 -12.47
CA TYR A 99 -12.03 2.80 -11.74
C TYR A 99 -10.96 3.40 -12.64
N ILE A 100 -10.65 2.76 -13.76
CA ILE A 100 -9.62 3.27 -14.68
C ILE A 100 -10.07 4.57 -15.36
N ALA A 101 -11.32 4.63 -15.83
CA ALA A 101 -11.86 5.84 -16.50
C ALA A 101 -11.75 7.08 -15.61
N THR A 102 -12.17 6.96 -14.35
CA THR A 102 -12.10 8.07 -13.38
C THR A 102 -10.67 8.52 -13.13
N LEU A 103 -9.75 7.57 -12.92
CA LEU A 103 -8.35 7.92 -12.65
C LEU A 103 -7.65 8.53 -13.87
N VAL A 104 -7.97 8.07 -15.09
CA VAL A 104 -7.46 8.67 -16.34
C VAL A 104 -8.01 10.09 -16.51
N GLU A 105 -9.33 10.29 -16.32
CA GLU A 105 -9.95 11.61 -16.40
C GLU A 105 -9.29 12.61 -15.45
N MET A 106 -9.05 12.22 -14.20
CA MET A 106 -8.33 13.06 -13.24
C MET A 106 -6.90 13.34 -13.67
N THR A 107 -6.20 12.33 -14.20
CA THR A 107 -4.83 12.47 -14.70
C THR A 107 -4.75 13.48 -15.84
N GLU A 108 -5.70 13.46 -16.76
CA GLU A 108 -5.75 14.37 -17.90
C GLU A 108 -6.20 15.77 -17.47
N LYS A 109 -7.31 15.87 -16.73
CA LYS A 109 -7.89 17.13 -16.25
C LYS A 109 -6.90 18.01 -15.48
N TYR A 110 -6.10 17.38 -14.61
CA TYR A 110 -5.17 18.08 -13.73
C TYR A 110 -3.70 17.93 -14.13
N ASN A 111 -3.42 17.28 -15.26
CA ASN A 111 -2.06 16.86 -15.64
C ASN A 111 -1.32 16.17 -14.48
N ALA A 112 -2.05 15.32 -13.74
CA ALA A 112 -1.52 14.67 -12.57
C ALA A 112 -0.43 13.63 -12.92
N ASP A 113 0.55 13.47 -12.05
CA ASP A 113 1.54 12.40 -12.15
C ASP A 113 1.03 11.13 -11.47
N ILE A 114 0.18 11.30 -10.45
CA ILE A 114 -0.52 10.24 -9.75
C ILE A 114 -1.95 10.67 -9.50
N SER A 115 -2.92 9.82 -9.84
CA SER A 115 -4.33 9.97 -9.46
C SER A 115 -4.72 8.84 -8.50
N CYS A 116 -5.45 9.17 -7.43
CA CYS A 116 -5.84 8.23 -6.38
C CYS A 116 -7.34 8.26 -6.15
N CYS A 117 -7.94 7.10 -5.88
CA CYS A 117 -9.33 6.98 -5.42
C CYS A 117 -9.40 6.39 -4.01
N ALA A 118 -10.56 6.47 -3.37
CA ALA A 118 -10.80 5.76 -2.12
C ALA A 118 -11.07 4.26 -2.35
N PHE A 119 -11.10 3.50 -1.26
CA PHE A 119 -11.41 2.08 -1.27
C PHE A 119 -12.48 1.75 -0.23
N ARG A 120 -13.23 0.67 -0.51
CA ARG A 120 -14.16 0.05 0.44
C ARG A 120 -13.65 -1.30 0.86
N ARG A 121 -13.71 -1.62 2.15
CA ARG A 121 -13.49 -2.99 2.64
C ARG A 121 -14.74 -3.81 2.40
N ILE A 122 -14.58 -4.99 1.81
CA ILE A 122 -15.65 -5.97 1.63
C ILE A 122 -15.24 -7.30 2.27
N PHE A 123 -16.19 -8.02 2.82
CA PHE A 123 -15.97 -9.29 3.55
C PHE A 123 -16.59 -10.47 2.80
N ASN A 124 -17.54 -10.21 1.93
CA ASN A 124 -18.23 -11.19 1.10
C ASN A 124 -18.82 -10.50 -0.15
N ASP A 125 -19.32 -11.30 -1.08
CA ASP A 125 -19.84 -10.78 -2.34
C ASP A 125 -21.14 -9.95 -2.20
N ALA A 126 -21.88 -10.10 -1.09
CA ALA A 126 -23.05 -9.26 -0.83
C ALA A 126 -22.68 -7.81 -0.46
N ASP A 127 -21.43 -7.56 -0.08
CA ASP A 127 -20.93 -6.23 0.24
C ASP A 127 -20.54 -5.44 -1.03
N ILE A 128 -20.53 -6.10 -2.21
CA ILE A 128 -20.20 -5.44 -3.48
C ILE A 128 -21.32 -4.43 -3.80
N PRO A 129 -20.99 -3.13 -3.89
CA PRO A 129 -22.02 -2.13 -4.14
C PRO A 129 -22.61 -2.31 -5.55
N VAL A 130 -23.91 -2.12 -5.65
CA VAL A 130 -24.55 -1.97 -6.96
C VAL A 130 -23.99 -0.72 -7.61
N TYR A 131 -23.43 -0.88 -8.81
CA TYR A 131 -22.90 0.26 -9.56
C TYR A 131 -24.03 1.26 -9.84
N THR A 132 -23.96 2.41 -9.22
CA THR A 132 -24.75 3.58 -9.62
C THR A 132 -23.77 4.55 -10.25
N SER A 133 -24.03 4.94 -11.50
CA SER A 133 -23.26 5.95 -12.21
C SER A 133 -23.34 7.26 -11.45
N ASN A 134 -22.46 7.51 -10.47
CA ASN A 134 -22.54 8.77 -9.76
C ASN A 134 -21.24 9.26 -9.15
N ALA A 135 -21.06 10.52 -9.50
CA ALA A 135 -20.47 11.60 -8.74
C ALA A 135 -19.06 11.31 -8.23
N GLN A 136 -18.11 11.77 -9.00
CA GLN A 136 -16.82 12.22 -8.45
C GLN A 136 -17.12 13.15 -7.28
N THR A 137 -16.90 12.68 -6.08
CA THR A 137 -17.08 13.45 -4.87
C THR A 137 -15.71 13.83 -4.34
N GLY A 138 -15.49 15.13 -4.10
CA GLY A 138 -14.35 15.59 -3.34
C GLY A 138 -12.98 15.39 -3.99
N GLU A 139 -12.75 15.97 -5.18
CA GLU A 139 -11.41 15.97 -5.79
C GLU A 139 -10.52 17.04 -5.14
N LYS A 140 -9.29 16.66 -4.78
CA LYS A 140 -8.24 17.60 -4.40
C LYS A 140 -6.92 17.25 -5.09
N CYS A 141 -6.18 18.28 -5.50
CA CYS A 141 -4.84 18.10 -6.02
C CYS A 141 -3.81 18.74 -5.07
N LEU A 142 -2.70 18.05 -4.88
CA LEU A 142 -1.62 18.39 -3.97
C LEU A 142 -0.30 18.37 -4.72
N SER A 143 0.70 19.09 -4.22
CA SER A 143 2.08 18.82 -4.59
C SER A 143 2.47 17.41 -4.11
N GLY A 144 3.45 16.78 -4.78
CA GLY A 144 3.94 15.47 -4.34
C GLY A 144 4.45 15.49 -2.90
N ARG A 145 5.12 16.59 -2.52
CA ARG A 145 5.54 16.84 -1.15
C ARG A 145 4.36 16.84 -0.16
N ASP A 146 3.30 17.57 -0.49
CA ASP A 146 2.14 17.68 0.40
C ASP A 146 1.34 16.38 0.45
N ALA A 147 1.29 15.62 -0.65
CA ALA A 147 0.72 14.29 -0.69
C ALA A 147 1.42 13.30 0.26
N CYS A 148 2.72 13.50 0.54
CA CYS A 148 3.45 12.68 1.52
C CYS A 148 2.89 12.83 2.96
N PHE A 149 2.24 13.93 3.32
CA PHE A 149 1.60 14.07 4.63
C PHE A 149 0.39 13.13 4.79
N GLU A 150 -0.30 12.80 3.70
CA GLU A 150 -1.43 11.86 3.73
C GLU A 150 -1.01 10.42 4.10
N LEU A 151 0.27 10.07 3.93
CA LEU A 151 0.85 8.79 4.40
C LEU A 151 0.80 8.63 5.93
N PHE A 152 0.60 9.71 6.67
CA PHE A 152 0.58 9.75 8.13
C PHE A 152 -0.80 10.05 8.71
N GLY A 153 -1.80 10.28 7.85
CA GLY A 153 -3.18 10.63 8.21
C GLY A 153 -4.15 9.46 8.09
N SER A 154 -5.44 9.80 8.05
CA SER A 154 -6.55 8.84 7.90
C SER A 154 -6.52 8.08 6.58
N ARG A 155 -5.90 8.63 5.54
CA ARG A 155 -5.72 7.99 4.22
C ARG A 155 -4.48 7.10 4.14
N CYS A 156 -3.80 6.81 5.24
CA CYS A 156 -2.52 6.08 5.24
C CYS A 156 -2.59 4.78 4.42
N THR A 157 -3.59 3.93 4.62
CA THR A 157 -3.73 2.67 3.86
C THR A 157 -3.84 2.93 2.36
N GLN A 158 -4.73 3.82 1.94
CA GLN A 158 -4.91 4.23 0.55
C GLN A 158 -3.59 4.74 -0.07
N MET A 159 -2.84 5.56 0.68
CA MET A 159 -1.63 6.20 0.16
C MET A 159 -0.42 5.25 0.14
N VAL A 160 -0.30 4.36 1.11
CA VAL A 160 0.83 3.42 1.19
C VAL A 160 0.68 2.29 0.17
N SER A 161 -0.51 1.71 0.03
CA SER A 161 -0.73 0.58 -0.88
C SER A 161 -0.50 0.98 -2.35
N PRO A 162 0.01 0.09 -3.22
CA PRO A 162 0.23 0.40 -4.63
C PRO A 162 -1.09 0.48 -5.43
N TRP A 163 -2.15 -0.18 -4.96
CA TRP A 163 -3.50 -0.12 -5.53
C TRP A 163 -4.21 1.22 -5.21
N CYS A 164 -5.42 1.43 -5.70
CA CYS A 164 -6.16 2.71 -5.67
C CYS A 164 -5.46 3.86 -6.41
N LYS A 165 -4.55 3.57 -7.34
CA LYS A 165 -3.76 4.59 -8.02
C LYS A 165 -3.62 4.32 -9.51
N LEU A 166 -3.48 5.41 -10.25
CA LEU A 166 -2.94 5.45 -11.59
C LEU A 166 -1.68 6.33 -11.56
N ILE A 167 -0.56 5.79 -12.01
CA ILE A 167 0.77 6.36 -11.78
C ILE A 167 1.51 6.48 -13.12
N LYS A 168 2.14 7.60 -13.41
CA LYS A 168 3.05 7.70 -14.56
C LYS A 168 4.22 6.71 -14.40
N LYS A 169 4.43 5.86 -15.38
CA LYS A 169 5.41 4.77 -15.36
C LYS A 169 6.83 5.18 -14.95
N PRO A 170 7.41 6.34 -15.36
CA PRO A 170 8.76 6.72 -14.95
C PRO A 170 8.94 6.79 -13.44
N LEU A 171 7.94 7.27 -12.67
CA LEU A 171 8.01 7.36 -11.21
C LEU A 171 8.20 5.99 -10.55
N VAL A 172 7.59 4.95 -11.13
CA VAL A 172 7.66 3.58 -10.63
C VAL A 172 8.98 2.92 -11.06
N LEU A 173 9.43 3.14 -12.29
CA LEU A 173 10.71 2.62 -12.79
C LEU A 173 11.90 3.10 -11.98
N ASP A 174 11.90 4.38 -11.56
CA ASP A 174 12.96 4.97 -10.75
C ASP A 174 12.96 4.41 -9.30
N ASN A 175 11.87 3.78 -8.87
CA ASN A 175 11.69 3.30 -7.50
C ASN A 175 10.90 1.97 -7.50
N MET A 176 11.55 0.90 -7.93
CA MET A 176 11.01 -0.47 -7.96
C MET A 176 10.81 -1.04 -6.55
N PHE A 177 9.95 -2.06 -6.44
CA PHE A 177 9.71 -2.74 -5.17
C PHE A 177 10.94 -3.52 -4.69
N PRO A 178 11.31 -3.46 -3.40
CA PRO A 178 12.39 -4.27 -2.83
C PRO A 178 11.98 -5.75 -2.79
N VAL A 179 12.77 -6.61 -3.41
CA VAL A 179 12.52 -8.06 -3.43
C VAL A 179 12.92 -8.68 -2.10
N GLY A 180 12.16 -9.69 -1.64
CA GLY A 180 12.45 -10.47 -0.44
C GLY A 180 12.06 -9.79 0.87
N ARG A 181 11.24 -8.74 0.83
CA ARG A 181 10.74 -8.01 1.99
C ARG A 181 9.22 -7.93 2.00
N ILE A 182 8.61 -7.93 3.18
CA ILE A 182 7.21 -7.56 3.41
C ILE A 182 7.16 -6.05 3.69
N HIS A 183 6.01 -5.38 3.51
CA HIS A 183 5.88 -3.92 3.56
C HIS A 183 6.72 -3.20 2.49
N GLU A 184 6.86 -3.85 1.35
CA GLU A 184 7.54 -3.36 0.16
C GLU A 184 6.91 -2.07 -0.38
N ASP A 185 5.59 -1.94 -0.23
CA ASP A 185 4.80 -0.77 -0.57
C ASP A 185 5.21 0.46 0.27
N SER A 186 5.32 0.28 1.57
CA SER A 186 5.76 1.32 2.51
C SER A 186 7.19 1.80 2.22
N ALA A 187 7.99 0.98 1.55
CA ALA A 187 9.38 1.31 1.20
C ALA A 187 9.53 2.14 -0.07
N VAL A 188 8.49 2.20 -0.94
CA VAL A 188 8.61 2.84 -2.27
C VAL A 188 7.56 3.91 -2.55
N THR A 189 6.31 3.75 -2.13
CA THR A 189 5.20 4.65 -2.52
C THR A 189 5.43 6.10 -2.13
N PHE A 190 6.05 6.36 -0.99
CA PHE A 190 6.41 7.72 -0.57
C PHE A 190 7.37 8.40 -1.55
N LYS A 191 8.24 7.65 -2.22
CA LYS A 191 9.16 8.19 -3.24
C LYS A 191 8.40 8.54 -4.52
N TRP A 192 7.42 7.74 -4.91
CA TRP A 192 6.56 8.07 -6.05
C TRP A 192 5.82 9.38 -5.82
N PHE A 193 5.27 9.57 -4.62
CA PHE A 193 4.62 10.83 -4.26
C PHE A 193 5.63 11.99 -4.24
N TYR A 194 6.71 11.84 -3.49
CA TYR A 194 7.68 12.92 -3.31
C TYR A 194 8.27 13.42 -4.65
N ASN A 195 8.49 12.51 -5.59
CA ASN A 195 9.01 12.82 -6.93
C ASN A 195 7.92 13.31 -7.92
N SER A 196 6.66 13.31 -7.53
CA SER A 196 5.55 13.81 -8.35
C SER A 196 5.45 15.33 -8.25
N LYS A 197 5.05 15.98 -9.34
CA LYS A 197 4.67 17.41 -9.33
C LYS A 197 3.25 17.58 -8.80
N THR A 198 2.32 16.75 -9.30
CA THR A 198 0.89 16.85 -9.00
C THR A 198 0.33 15.46 -8.66
N VAL A 199 -0.32 15.37 -7.50
CA VAL A 199 -1.06 14.19 -7.02
C VAL A 199 -2.50 14.60 -6.82
N CYS A 200 -3.43 13.93 -7.51
CA CYS A 200 -4.87 14.19 -7.34
C CYS A 200 -5.54 13.03 -6.63
N ILE A 201 -6.44 13.33 -5.71
CA ILE A 201 -7.14 12.35 -4.86
C ILE A 201 -8.63 12.62 -4.95
N CYS A 202 -9.44 11.58 -5.20
CA CYS A 202 -10.89 11.65 -5.05
C CYS A 202 -11.38 10.73 -3.93
N ASP A 203 -12.58 11.04 -3.41
CA ASP A 203 -13.21 10.26 -2.33
C ASP A 203 -14.12 9.13 -2.87
N SER A 204 -14.16 8.92 -4.19
CA SER A 204 -14.92 7.82 -4.80
C SER A 204 -14.33 6.46 -4.45
N GLU A 205 -15.12 5.58 -3.86
CA GLU A 205 -14.71 4.23 -3.46
C GLU A 205 -14.76 3.29 -4.68
N LEU A 206 -13.69 3.30 -5.47
CA LEU A 206 -13.62 2.55 -6.74
C LEU A 206 -12.81 1.27 -6.65
N TYR A 207 -12.12 1.05 -5.54
CA TYR A 207 -11.38 -0.16 -5.24
C TYR A 207 -12.05 -0.91 -4.10
N LEU A 208 -12.31 -2.20 -4.28
CA LEU A 208 -12.98 -3.05 -3.31
C LEU A 208 -11.95 -4.01 -2.69
N TYR A 209 -11.47 -3.64 -1.51
CA TYR A 209 -10.46 -4.40 -0.78
C TYR A 209 -11.10 -5.57 -0.04
N TYR A 210 -10.87 -6.80 -0.53
CA TYR A 210 -11.44 -8.01 0.04
C TYR A 210 -10.67 -8.46 1.29
N GLN A 211 -11.39 -8.62 2.40
CA GLN A 211 -10.82 -9.05 3.67
C GLN A 211 -10.70 -10.57 3.72
N ASN A 212 -9.64 -11.12 3.12
CA ASN A 212 -9.38 -12.56 3.13
C ASN A 212 -8.98 -13.04 4.54
N PRO A 213 -9.75 -13.94 5.18
CA PRO A 213 -9.38 -14.50 6.49
C PRO A 213 -8.03 -15.22 6.49
N ASN A 214 -7.59 -15.74 5.34
CA ASN A 214 -6.36 -16.52 5.16
C ASN A 214 -5.25 -15.74 4.45
N GLY A 215 -5.38 -14.42 4.30
CA GLY A 215 -4.40 -13.57 3.62
C GLY A 215 -3.02 -13.54 4.30
N ILE A 216 -1.98 -13.24 3.51
CA ILE A 216 -0.56 -13.20 3.90
C ILE A 216 -0.33 -12.35 5.17
N MET A 217 -1.16 -11.33 5.39
CA MET A 217 -1.05 -10.44 6.56
C MET A 217 -1.34 -11.13 7.92
N LYS A 218 -1.85 -12.36 7.93
CA LYS A 218 -2.12 -13.11 9.18
C LYS A 218 -1.07 -14.18 9.51
N SER A 219 -0.19 -14.51 8.58
CA SER A 219 0.86 -15.53 8.79
C SER A 219 2.21 -14.89 9.12
N VAL A 220 2.93 -15.31 10.14
CA VAL A 220 4.31 -14.90 10.53
C VAL A 220 4.45 -13.48 11.09
N GLU A 221 4.32 -13.33 12.40
CA GLU A 221 4.32 -12.03 13.09
C GLU A 221 5.72 -11.38 13.24
N ASP A 222 6.78 -12.16 13.41
CA ASP A 222 8.12 -11.64 13.77
C ASP A 222 8.85 -10.94 12.60
N THR A 223 8.93 -11.59 11.45
CA THR A 223 9.58 -11.01 10.25
C THR A 223 8.84 -9.79 9.73
N LYS A 224 7.52 -9.75 9.88
CA LYS A 224 6.70 -8.59 9.51
C LYS A 224 7.06 -7.33 10.29
N ASN A 225 7.35 -7.47 11.56
CA ASN A 225 7.65 -6.33 12.41
C ASN A 225 9.00 -5.73 12.07
N GLU A 226 10.01 -6.55 11.76
CA GLU A 226 11.32 -6.08 11.31
C GLU A 226 11.25 -5.36 9.97
N ASP A 227 10.55 -5.93 8.99
CA ASP A 227 10.41 -5.33 7.67
C ASP A 227 9.57 -4.04 7.73
N ARG A 228 8.56 -3.97 8.59
CA ARG A 228 7.81 -2.74 8.82
C ARG A 228 8.69 -1.64 9.41
N ARG A 229 9.52 -1.96 10.41
CA ARG A 229 10.47 -1.01 11.01
C ARG A 229 11.49 -0.55 9.98
N TRP A 230 12.03 -1.48 9.20
CA TRP A 230 12.95 -1.16 8.11
C TRP A 230 12.32 -0.19 7.11
N ALA A 231 11.10 -0.44 6.63
CA ALA A 231 10.41 0.42 5.68
C ALA A 231 10.15 1.84 6.25
N HIS A 232 9.72 1.93 7.53
CA HIS A 232 9.52 3.22 8.19
C HIS A 232 10.84 3.98 8.41
N THR A 233 11.93 3.27 8.75
CA THR A 233 13.26 3.86 8.90
C THR A 233 13.77 4.40 7.56
N LEU A 234 13.62 3.62 6.48
CA LEU A 234 13.98 4.04 5.13
C LEU A 234 13.24 5.32 4.72
N GLN A 235 11.94 5.39 5.01
CA GLN A 235 11.13 6.58 4.76
C GLN A 235 11.62 7.79 5.55
N ALA A 236 11.92 7.61 6.83
CA ALA A 236 12.38 8.68 7.70
C ALA A 236 13.77 9.22 7.28
N GLU A 237 14.69 8.33 6.94
CA GLU A 237 16.02 8.70 6.43
C GLU A 237 15.97 9.42 5.09
N PHE A 238 15.04 9.01 4.23
CA PHE A 238 14.82 9.70 2.96
C PHE A 238 14.39 11.15 3.19
N PHE A 239 13.38 11.39 4.03
CA PHE A 239 12.91 12.74 4.30
C PHE A 239 13.96 13.60 5.03
N ASP A 240 14.77 13.00 5.92
CA ASP A 240 15.91 13.70 6.53
C ASP A 240 16.92 14.15 5.48
N LYS A 241 17.31 13.27 4.56
CA LYS A 241 18.24 13.59 3.46
C LYS A 241 17.71 14.67 2.54
N CYS A 242 16.39 14.71 2.32
CA CYS A 242 15.74 15.75 1.52
C CYS A 242 15.54 17.07 2.29
N GLY A 243 15.90 17.16 3.56
CA GLY A 243 15.69 18.35 4.40
C GLY A 243 14.25 18.57 4.83
N GLU A 244 13.38 17.57 4.66
CA GLU A 244 11.94 17.63 4.96
C GLU A 244 11.65 17.36 6.44
N LYS A 245 12.03 18.28 7.31
CA LYS A 245 11.98 18.14 8.78
C LYS A 245 10.63 17.68 9.33
N ALA A 246 9.52 18.18 8.78
CA ALA A 246 8.18 17.83 9.25
C ALA A 246 7.81 16.39 8.87
N LEU A 247 8.07 15.97 7.63
CA LEU A 247 7.84 14.61 7.15
C LEU A 247 8.77 13.60 7.86
N ALA A 248 10.05 13.93 8.01
CA ALA A 248 11.01 13.13 8.75
C ALA A 248 10.53 12.89 10.18
N LYS A 249 10.05 13.95 10.87
CA LYS A 249 9.51 13.83 12.23
C LYS A 249 8.33 12.86 12.31
N LEU A 250 7.41 12.90 11.35
CA LEU A 250 6.27 11.97 11.30
C LEU A 250 6.72 10.53 11.03
N ALA A 251 7.67 10.33 10.12
CA ALA A 251 8.19 9.02 9.78
C ALA A 251 8.98 8.39 10.95
N TRP A 252 9.85 9.15 11.61
CA TRP A 252 10.56 8.71 12.82
C TRP A 252 9.60 8.34 13.95
N ARG A 253 8.49 9.08 14.09
CA ARG A 253 7.44 8.72 15.04
C ARG A 253 6.82 7.35 14.75
N LYS A 254 6.58 7.00 13.48
CA LYS A 254 6.10 5.65 13.10
C LYS A 254 7.11 4.56 13.45
N THR A 255 8.40 4.79 13.20
CA THR A 255 9.48 3.86 13.57
C THR A 255 9.48 3.60 15.07
N LEU A 256 9.48 4.65 15.90
CA LEU A 256 9.42 4.53 17.36
C LEU A 256 8.16 3.85 17.86
N LEU A 257 7.01 4.17 17.26
CA LEU A 257 5.75 3.52 17.62
C LEU A 257 5.80 2.02 17.31
N SER A 258 6.42 1.62 16.21
CA SER A 258 6.61 0.20 15.89
C SER A 258 7.48 -0.50 16.94
N LEU A 259 8.64 0.05 17.26
CA LEU A 259 9.52 -0.48 18.32
C LEU A 259 8.79 -0.61 19.65
N TYR A 260 8.08 0.42 20.07
CA TYR A 260 7.32 0.44 21.32
C TYR A 260 6.21 -0.63 21.34
N VAL A 261 5.46 -0.79 20.23
CA VAL A 261 4.39 -1.80 20.14
C VAL A 261 4.98 -3.20 20.18
N ASP A 262 6.09 -3.43 19.48
CA ASP A 262 6.76 -4.72 19.46
C ASP A 262 7.32 -5.07 20.84
N SER A 263 7.93 -4.12 21.56
CA SER A 263 8.41 -4.32 22.93
C SER A 263 7.28 -4.71 23.89
N ILE A 264 6.11 -4.08 23.76
CA ILE A 264 4.94 -4.41 24.59
C ILE A 264 4.38 -5.80 24.27
N ASN A 265 4.28 -6.14 23.00
CA ASN A 265 3.63 -7.39 22.58
C ASN A 265 4.54 -8.62 22.75
N HIS A 266 5.86 -8.44 22.73
CA HIS A 266 6.85 -9.50 22.75
C HIS A 266 7.78 -9.44 23.98
N ASP A 267 7.24 -9.08 25.13
CA ASP A 267 7.90 -9.11 26.44
C ASP A 267 9.29 -8.42 26.50
N GLY A 268 9.41 -7.28 25.83
CA GLY A 268 10.61 -6.45 25.87
C GLY A 268 11.68 -6.78 24.83
N ARG A 269 11.36 -7.61 23.82
CA ARG A 269 12.31 -7.97 22.74
C ARG A 269 13.02 -6.77 22.10
N CYS A 270 12.36 -5.63 21.98
CA CYS A 270 12.90 -4.40 21.38
C CYS A 270 13.20 -3.29 22.40
N ASP A 271 13.30 -3.62 23.70
CA ASP A 271 13.51 -2.59 24.74
C ASP A 271 14.88 -1.91 24.60
N ASP A 272 15.93 -2.66 24.26
CA ASP A 272 17.26 -2.10 24.02
C ASP A 272 17.28 -1.20 22.79
N ASP A 273 16.69 -1.63 21.69
CA ASP A 273 16.56 -0.83 20.45
C ASP A 273 15.77 0.45 20.72
N LEU A 274 14.66 0.36 21.47
CA LEU A 274 13.86 1.51 21.85
C LEU A 274 14.63 2.48 22.73
N ALA A 275 15.39 1.96 23.71
CA ALA A 275 16.22 2.76 24.61
C ALA A 275 17.37 3.45 23.86
N GLU A 276 18.00 2.77 22.92
CA GLU A 276 19.04 3.33 22.06
C GLU A 276 18.47 4.45 21.18
N CYS A 277 17.33 4.20 20.52
CA CYS A 277 16.65 5.23 19.74
C CYS A 277 16.36 6.49 20.57
N LEU A 278 15.83 6.35 21.79
CA LEU A 278 15.51 7.49 22.65
C LEU A 278 16.75 8.29 23.11
N LYS A 279 17.93 7.67 23.17
CA LYS A 279 19.22 8.31 23.50
C LYS A 279 19.86 8.98 22.29
N SER A 280 19.60 8.47 21.09
CA SER A 280 20.22 8.93 19.85
C SER A 280 19.85 10.38 19.51
N ASP A 281 20.84 11.19 19.15
CA ASP A 281 20.63 12.57 18.70
C ASP A 281 19.79 12.65 17.42
N LYS A 282 19.85 11.61 16.59
CA LYS A 282 19.04 11.46 15.39
C LYS A 282 17.54 11.48 15.72
N PHE A 283 17.11 10.70 16.71
CA PHE A 283 15.72 10.64 17.16
C PHE A 283 15.34 11.84 18.04
N ARG A 284 16.25 12.35 18.86
CA ARG A 284 15.98 13.50 19.74
C ARG A 284 15.43 14.71 19.00
N LYS A 285 15.87 14.95 17.77
CA LYS A 285 15.40 16.06 16.92
C LYS A 285 13.97 15.87 16.42
N HIS A 286 13.50 14.63 16.37
CA HIS A 286 12.23 14.26 15.73
C HIS A 286 11.15 13.77 16.69
N ILE A 287 11.49 13.46 17.95
CA ILE A 287 10.55 12.95 18.94
C ILE A 287 9.72 14.10 19.54
N PHE A 288 8.41 13.92 19.62
CA PHE A 288 7.55 14.80 20.40
C PHE A 288 7.77 14.56 21.91
N ALA A 289 7.73 15.62 22.72
CA ALA A 289 7.95 15.52 24.16
C ALA A 289 7.03 14.49 24.85
N MET A 290 5.76 14.44 24.46
CA MET A 290 4.79 13.48 24.99
C MET A 290 5.10 12.04 24.61
N ASP A 291 5.53 11.80 23.37
CA ASP A 291 5.92 10.44 22.93
C ASP A 291 7.19 10.00 23.69
N ARG A 292 8.15 10.91 23.87
CA ARG A 292 9.36 10.63 24.66
C ARG A 292 9.01 10.26 26.10
N LEU A 293 8.16 11.02 26.76
CA LEU A 293 7.71 10.73 28.12
C LEU A 293 7.04 9.35 28.18
N LYS A 294 6.14 9.05 27.26
CA LYS A 294 5.43 7.78 27.16
C LYS A 294 6.39 6.59 27.03
N TYR A 295 7.34 6.66 26.11
CA TYR A 295 8.26 5.55 25.85
C TYR A 295 9.28 5.39 26.99
N SER A 296 9.77 6.50 27.57
CA SER A 296 10.66 6.46 28.73
C SER A 296 9.95 5.89 29.96
N SER A 297 8.68 6.23 30.18
CA SER A 297 7.89 5.66 31.28
C SER A 297 7.68 4.15 31.13
N TYR A 298 7.48 3.68 29.91
CA TYR A 298 7.42 2.24 29.64
C TYR A 298 8.74 1.54 29.98
N LEU A 299 9.88 2.05 29.50
CA LEU A 299 11.21 1.44 29.74
C LEU A 299 11.63 1.45 31.21
N LEU A 300 11.19 2.44 31.99
CA LEU A 300 11.47 2.52 33.44
C LEU A 300 10.76 1.40 34.22
N CYS A 301 9.54 1.06 33.86
CA CYS A 301 8.77 0.03 34.55
C CYS A 301 7.76 -0.66 33.62
N PRO A 302 8.20 -1.59 32.74
CA PRO A 302 7.35 -2.22 31.73
C PRO A 302 6.13 -2.95 32.30
N LYS A 303 6.31 -3.67 33.41
CA LYS A 303 5.24 -4.44 34.07
C LYS A 303 4.15 -3.52 34.62
N LEU A 304 4.53 -2.47 35.34
CA LEU A 304 3.57 -1.49 35.87
C LEU A 304 2.85 -0.76 34.75
N TYR A 305 3.58 -0.37 33.70
CA TYR A 305 3.00 0.31 32.55
C TYR A 305 1.95 -0.55 31.81
N LYS A 306 2.25 -1.85 31.61
CA LYS A 306 1.30 -2.81 31.02
C LYS A 306 0.03 -2.95 31.87
N SER A 307 0.19 -3.05 33.20
CA SER A 307 -0.95 -3.13 34.15
C SER A 307 -1.82 -1.87 34.13
N CYS A 308 -1.22 -0.69 34.19
CA CYS A 308 -1.94 0.59 34.12
C CYS A 308 -2.68 0.76 32.80
N ARG A 309 -2.07 0.38 31.67
CA ARG A 309 -2.69 0.43 30.34
C ARG A 309 -3.90 -0.50 30.23
N SER A 310 -3.81 -1.69 30.82
CA SER A 310 -4.92 -2.66 30.87
C SER A 310 -6.10 -2.08 31.65
N LEU A 311 -5.85 -1.47 32.81
CA LEU A 311 -6.86 -0.80 33.63
C LEU A 311 -7.53 0.36 32.88
N LEU A 312 -6.74 1.21 32.20
CA LEU A 312 -7.28 2.34 31.43
C LEU A 312 -8.15 1.88 30.25
N LYS A 313 -7.75 0.82 29.51
CA LYS A 313 -8.60 0.24 28.47
C LYS A 313 -9.93 -0.28 29.00
N ASN A 314 -9.92 -0.94 30.14
CA ASN A 314 -11.12 -1.49 30.76
C ASN A 314 -12.04 -0.41 31.34
N THR A 315 -11.52 0.77 31.65
CA THR A 315 -12.30 1.91 32.18
C THR A 315 -12.90 2.78 31.08
N LEU A 316 -12.27 2.81 29.89
CA LEU A 316 -12.77 3.56 28.72
C LEU A 316 -13.74 2.76 27.83
N LEU A 317 -13.96 1.48 28.13
CA LEU A 317 -14.91 0.59 27.47
C LEU A 317 -16.15 0.32 28.32
N ARG A 318 -16.32 0.99 29.46
CA ARG A 318 -17.53 1.09 30.27
C ARG A 318 -18.12 2.50 30.12
#